data_196aae23f4323ce592c205fff66b6ec4
#
_entry.id   196aae23f4323ce592c205fff66b6ec4
#
_cell.length_a   1.000
_cell.length_b   1.000
_cell.length_c   1.000
_cell.angle_alpha   90.00
_cell.angle_beta   90.00
_cell.angle_gamma   90.00
#
_symmetry.space_group_name_H-M   'P 1'
#
loop_
_entity.id
_entity.type
_entity.pdbx_description
1 polymer ?
#
loop_
_entity_poly.entity_id
_entity_poly.type
_entity_poly.pdbx_seq_one_letter_code
_entity_poly.pdbx_strand_id
1 'polypeptide(L)'
;MSNSPLVTYTKLSPNHSGQRTHSIDRITPHCVVLECSVETLGSIFLPTSRQASCNYGIGADGRVGMFVEEKNRSWCSSSASNDQRAVTIECASDATEPYAMQDAVYQSLIKLCVDICKRGGKTKLLWLGDKAKTLSYSPAPDEMVLTVHRWFANKSCPGDWLYSRLGALAETVTEHLAEKPLDNIAADWSRDAVNWAVQKGILKGDERGDLLLHSPVTREQLCVMLMRYAEQ
;
A
#
# COMPACT_ATOMS: atom_id res chain seq x y z
N MET A 1 -10.80 -7.42 -8.32
CA MET A 1 -9.69 -7.36 -7.34
C MET A 1 -10.27 -7.74 -5.98
N SER A 2 -9.57 -8.53 -5.16
CA SER A 2 -9.96 -8.83 -3.78
C SER A 2 -9.62 -7.65 -2.88
N ASN A 3 -10.26 -7.55 -1.70
CA ASN A 3 -9.89 -6.55 -0.69
C ASN A 3 -8.50 -6.83 -0.10
N SER A 4 -7.88 -5.80 0.50
CA SER A 4 -6.54 -5.92 1.11
C SER A 4 -6.53 -6.89 2.31
N PRO A 5 -5.55 -7.81 2.40
CA PRO A 5 -5.36 -8.65 3.58
C PRO A 5 -4.78 -7.88 4.79
N LEU A 6 -4.35 -6.64 4.61
CA LEU A 6 -3.86 -5.78 5.70
C LEU A 6 -4.99 -5.23 6.58
N VAL A 7 -6.25 -5.44 6.20
CA VAL A 7 -7.42 -4.98 6.95
C VAL A 7 -7.53 -5.72 8.28
N THR A 8 -7.51 -4.96 9.37
CA THR A 8 -7.70 -5.47 10.75
C THR A 8 -9.06 -5.10 11.34
N TYR A 9 -9.81 -4.20 10.68
CA TYR A 9 -11.13 -3.74 11.10
C TYR A 9 -12.03 -3.52 9.89
N THR A 10 -13.29 -3.93 9.98
CA THR A 10 -14.28 -3.71 8.90
C THR A 10 -15.56 -3.13 9.48
N LYS A 11 -15.99 -2.00 8.90
CA LYS A 11 -17.29 -1.38 9.19
C LYS A 11 -17.82 -0.73 7.92
N LEU A 12 -18.60 -1.50 7.14
CA LEU A 12 -19.04 -1.06 5.84
C LEU A 12 -20.01 0.12 5.94
N SER A 13 -19.71 1.17 5.17
CA SER A 13 -20.54 2.36 5.00
C SER A 13 -21.60 2.13 3.93
N PRO A 14 -22.82 2.61 4.11
CA PRO A 14 -23.84 2.62 3.06
C PRO A 14 -23.61 3.70 1.99
N ASN A 15 -22.65 4.62 2.21
CA ASN A 15 -22.37 5.76 1.33
C ASN A 15 -21.45 5.33 0.17
N HIS A 16 -21.96 4.55 -0.79
CA HIS A 16 -21.23 4.14 -1.97
C HIS A 16 -22.17 3.94 -3.17
N SER A 17 -21.63 3.92 -4.37
CA SER A 17 -22.43 3.80 -5.59
C SER A 17 -22.55 2.38 -6.14
N GLY A 18 -22.22 1.37 -5.33
CA GLY A 18 -22.15 -0.01 -5.82
C GLY A 18 -20.94 -0.25 -6.70
N GLN A 19 -21.02 -1.27 -7.53
CA GLN A 19 -19.89 -1.76 -8.32
C GLN A 19 -19.31 -0.68 -9.24
N ARG A 20 -17.98 -0.65 -9.32
CA ARG A 20 -17.23 0.22 -10.22
C ARG A 20 -17.53 -0.09 -11.69
N THR A 21 -17.58 0.96 -12.50
CA THR A 21 -17.74 0.86 -13.96
C THR A 21 -16.41 1.00 -14.70
N HIS A 22 -15.30 1.17 -13.99
CA HIS A 22 -13.95 1.31 -14.53
C HIS A 22 -12.95 0.45 -13.73
N SER A 23 -11.89 -0.02 -14.37
CA SER A 23 -10.76 -0.68 -13.69
C SER A 23 -10.04 0.29 -12.76
N ILE A 24 -9.45 -0.25 -11.69
CA ILE A 24 -8.67 0.53 -10.73
C ILE A 24 -7.28 0.80 -11.32
N ASP A 25 -6.95 2.07 -11.50
CA ASP A 25 -5.68 2.57 -12.00
C ASP A 25 -5.21 3.83 -11.26
N ARG A 26 -5.91 4.19 -10.16
CA ARG A 26 -5.57 5.32 -9.29
C ARG A 26 -5.61 4.95 -7.83
N ILE A 27 -4.81 5.66 -7.03
CA ILE A 27 -4.91 5.71 -5.57
C ILE A 27 -5.06 7.18 -5.18
N THR A 28 -6.03 7.48 -4.30
CA THR A 28 -6.23 8.83 -3.78
C THR A 28 -6.12 8.82 -2.26
N PRO A 29 -4.94 9.17 -1.70
CA PRO A 29 -4.79 9.34 -0.27
C PRO A 29 -5.35 10.69 0.18
N HIS A 30 -5.98 10.68 1.37
CA HIS A 30 -6.58 11.82 2.03
C HIS A 30 -6.04 12.00 3.45
N CYS A 31 -6.24 13.16 4.06
CA CYS A 31 -6.13 13.39 5.49
C CYS A 31 -7.52 13.61 6.09
N VAL A 32 -7.83 12.92 7.19
CA VAL A 32 -9.13 13.06 7.85
C VAL A 32 -9.23 14.29 8.76
N VAL A 33 -8.10 14.98 8.97
CA VAL A 33 -8.00 16.18 9.85
C VAL A 33 -8.40 15.86 11.30
N LEU A 34 -8.05 14.64 11.73
CA LEU A 34 -8.33 14.14 13.07
C LEU A 34 -7.34 13.01 13.41
N GLU A 35 -6.70 13.11 14.57
CA GLU A 35 -5.94 12.00 15.14
C GLU A 35 -6.92 10.99 15.78
N CYS A 36 -7.21 9.90 15.09
CA CYS A 36 -8.26 8.97 15.51
C CYS A 36 -7.95 7.51 15.17
N SER A 37 -8.70 6.60 15.82
CA SER A 37 -8.63 5.17 15.54
C SER A 37 -9.44 4.78 14.30
N VAL A 38 -9.21 3.57 13.78
CA VAL A 38 -9.99 3.00 12.66
C VAL A 38 -11.48 2.87 13.00
N GLU A 39 -11.82 2.62 14.27
CA GLU A 39 -13.20 2.53 14.75
C GLU A 39 -13.90 3.89 14.63
N THR A 40 -13.19 4.95 14.97
CA THR A 40 -13.69 6.34 14.83
C THR A 40 -13.89 6.67 13.36
N LEU A 41 -12.91 6.36 12.49
CA LEU A 41 -13.04 6.53 11.03
C LEU A 41 -14.29 5.81 10.49
N GLY A 42 -14.49 4.54 10.84
CA GLY A 42 -15.67 3.77 10.44
C GLY A 42 -16.98 4.41 10.93
N SER A 43 -16.98 5.02 12.12
CA SER A 43 -18.14 5.70 12.68
C SER A 43 -18.46 7.01 11.97
N ILE A 44 -17.45 7.75 11.50
CA ILE A 44 -17.60 8.98 10.71
C ILE A 44 -18.34 8.70 9.38
N PHE A 45 -18.04 7.58 8.72
CA PHE A 45 -18.59 7.25 7.40
C PHE A 45 -19.86 6.41 7.43
N LEU A 46 -20.31 5.97 8.62
CA LEU A 46 -21.49 5.13 8.77
C LEU A 46 -22.83 5.85 8.49
N PRO A 47 -23.06 7.07 9.00
CA PRO A 47 -24.36 7.73 8.78
C PRO A 47 -24.58 8.06 7.30
N THR A 48 -25.78 7.74 6.78
CA THR A 48 -26.15 8.08 5.38
C THR A 48 -26.13 9.59 5.14
N SER A 49 -26.42 10.39 6.17
CA SER A 49 -26.35 11.86 6.11
C SER A 49 -24.94 12.41 5.87
N ARG A 50 -23.89 11.60 6.10
CA ARG A 50 -22.49 11.98 5.84
C ARG A 50 -22.23 12.22 4.35
N GLN A 51 -22.91 11.50 3.46
CA GLN A 51 -22.77 11.61 2.00
C GLN A 51 -21.30 11.53 1.53
N ALA A 52 -20.46 10.81 2.30
CA ALA A 52 -19.04 10.60 2.01
C ALA A 52 -18.59 9.24 2.56
N SER A 53 -17.56 8.66 1.96
CA SER A 53 -16.92 7.43 2.40
C SER A 53 -15.55 7.28 1.74
N CYS A 54 -14.76 6.30 2.21
CA CYS A 54 -13.53 5.87 1.56
C CYS A 54 -13.49 4.34 1.49
N ASN A 55 -12.61 3.80 0.65
CA ASN A 55 -12.42 2.35 0.61
C ASN A 55 -11.71 1.89 1.89
N TYR A 56 -10.61 2.51 2.23
CA TYR A 56 -9.82 2.21 3.42
C TYR A 56 -9.61 3.45 4.29
N GLY A 57 -9.34 3.20 5.56
CA GLY A 57 -8.84 4.21 6.47
C GLY A 57 -7.69 3.67 7.29
N ILE A 58 -6.77 4.54 7.67
CA ILE A 58 -5.62 4.22 8.50
C ILE A 58 -5.72 5.02 9.80
N GLY A 59 -5.83 4.32 10.92
CA GLY A 59 -5.86 4.92 12.26
C GLY A 59 -4.51 5.45 12.69
N ALA A 60 -4.48 6.28 13.73
CA ALA A 60 -3.24 6.88 14.28
C ALA A 60 -2.21 5.83 14.73
N ASP A 61 -2.65 4.63 15.07
CA ASP A 61 -1.82 3.47 15.42
C ASP A 61 -1.32 2.68 14.21
N GLY A 62 -1.66 3.10 12.99
CA GLY A 62 -1.30 2.43 11.74
C GLY A 62 -2.20 1.24 11.36
N ARG A 63 -3.22 0.87 12.15
CA ARG A 63 -4.18 -0.16 11.76
C ARG A 63 -4.99 0.27 10.53
N VAL A 64 -5.29 -0.72 9.66
CA VAL A 64 -6.06 -0.50 8.43
C VAL A 64 -7.50 -0.96 8.63
N GLY A 65 -8.45 -0.07 8.35
CA GLY A 65 -9.88 -0.35 8.31
C GLY A 65 -10.43 -0.37 6.88
N MET A 66 -11.46 -1.18 6.64
CA MET A 66 -12.21 -1.18 5.38
C MET A 66 -13.62 -0.66 5.60
N PHE A 67 -14.02 0.36 4.81
CA PHE A 67 -15.32 1.02 4.93
C PHE A 67 -16.16 0.92 3.65
N VAL A 68 -15.53 0.73 2.49
CA VAL A 68 -16.17 0.35 1.22
C VAL A 68 -15.28 -0.67 0.54
N GLU A 69 -15.83 -1.81 0.11
CA GLU A 69 -15.07 -2.82 -0.62
C GLU A 69 -14.45 -2.24 -1.90
N GLU A 70 -13.26 -2.66 -2.29
CA GLU A 70 -12.58 -2.15 -3.49
C GLU A 70 -13.38 -2.30 -4.78
N LYS A 71 -14.21 -3.34 -4.89
CA LYS A 71 -15.09 -3.52 -6.05
C LYS A 71 -16.13 -2.42 -6.21
N ASN A 72 -16.39 -1.64 -5.14
CA ASN A 72 -17.41 -0.59 -5.08
C ASN A 72 -16.76 0.80 -5.13
N ARG A 73 -17.47 1.76 -5.73
CA ARG A 73 -17.06 3.15 -5.77
C ARG A 73 -17.42 3.85 -4.46
N SER A 74 -16.44 4.28 -3.70
CA SER A 74 -16.60 5.19 -2.55
C SER A 74 -16.96 6.61 -3.00
N TRP A 75 -17.34 7.49 -2.05
CA TRP A 75 -17.62 8.91 -2.27
C TRP A 75 -16.60 9.75 -1.50
N CYS A 76 -15.38 9.91 -2.03
CA CYS A 76 -14.27 10.47 -1.28
C CYS A 76 -13.67 11.74 -1.87
N SER A 77 -13.39 11.76 -3.17
CA SER A 77 -12.61 12.83 -3.80
C SER A 77 -13.44 13.99 -4.33
N SER A 78 -14.75 14.00 -4.15
CA SER A 78 -15.70 14.94 -4.78
C SER A 78 -15.73 14.82 -6.32
N SER A 79 -15.19 13.74 -6.88
CA SER A 79 -15.19 13.45 -8.31
C SER A 79 -15.59 12.01 -8.57
N ALA A 80 -16.81 11.82 -9.09
CA ALA A 80 -17.30 10.49 -9.45
C ALA A 80 -16.39 9.77 -10.44
N SER A 81 -15.84 10.49 -11.42
CA SER A 81 -14.94 9.92 -12.43
C SER A 81 -13.60 9.48 -11.84
N ASN A 82 -13.07 10.22 -10.86
CA ASN A 82 -11.88 9.80 -10.13
C ASN A 82 -12.19 8.59 -9.24
N ASP A 83 -13.25 8.66 -8.44
CA ASP A 83 -13.60 7.61 -7.47
C ASP A 83 -13.98 6.29 -8.16
N GLN A 84 -14.43 6.29 -9.42
CA GLN A 84 -14.62 5.07 -10.22
C GLN A 84 -13.29 4.35 -10.51
N ARG A 85 -12.19 5.09 -10.59
CA ARG A 85 -10.85 4.60 -10.94
C ARG A 85 -9.94 4.43 -9.72
N ALA A 86 -10.25 5.13 -8.61
CA ALA A 86 -9.35 5.23 -7.47
C ALA A 86 -9.74 4.34 -6.30
N VAL A 87 -8.77 3.66 -5.70
CA VAL A 87 -8.87 3.24 -4.29
C VAL A 87 -8.59 4.48 -3.44
N THR A 88 -9.54 4.84 -2.59
CA THR A 88 -9.46 6.02 -1.72
C THR A 88 -9.10 5.63 -0.30
N ILE A 89 -8.18 6.36 0.31
CA ILE A 89 -7.61 6.03 1.63
C ILE A 89 -7.65 7.28 2.51
N GLU A 90 -8.42 7.26 3.60
CA GLU A 90 -8.41 8.31 4.61
C GLU A 90 -7.38 7.99 5.70
N CYS A 91 -6.46 8.91 5.94
CA CYS A 91 -5.38 8.75 6.90
C CYS A 91 -5.61 9.64 8.12
N ALA A 92 -5.47 9.10 9.32
CA ALA A 92 -5.42 9.90 10.54
C ALA A 92 -4.28 10.91 10.45
N SER A 93 -4.53 12.14 10.89
CA SER A 93 -3.60 13.26 10.80
C SER A 93 -3.86 14.27 11.90
N ASP A 94 -2.94 15.22 12.08
CA ASP A 94 -3.20 16.38 12.93
C ASP A 94 -4.46 17.14 12.48
N ALA A 95 -5.07 17.88 13.41
CA ALA A 95 -6.25 18.66 13.15
C ALA A 95 -5.97 20.04 12.52
N THR A 96 -4.68 20.42 12.44
CA THR A 96 -4.23 21.71 11.94
C THR A 96 -3.20 21.54 10.82
N GLU A 97 -3.12 22.53 9.91
CA GLU A 97 -2.08 22.53 8.87
C GLU A 97 -0.67 22.39 9.50
N PRO A 98 0.22 21.62 8.89
CA PRO A 98 0.11 20.99 7.55
C PRO A 98 -0.58 19.64 7.55
N TYR A 99 -1.37 19.27 8.56
CA TYR A 99 -2.05 17.98 8.75
C TYR A 99 -1.06 16.82 8.75
N ALA A 100 -0.03 16.92 9.59
CA ALA A 100 1.00 15.91 9.70
C ALA A 100 0.43 14.56 10.13
N MET A 101 1.06 13.49 9.68
CA MET A 101 0.69 12.11 10.02
C MET A 101 1.77 11.50 10.92
N GLN A 102 1.33 10.67 11.87
CA GLN A 102 2.25 9.83 12.64
C GLN A 102 3.00 8.87 11.69
N ASP A 103 4.22 8.50 12.06
CA ASP A 103 5.04 7.59 11.25
C ASP A 103 4.32 6.25 10.99
N ALA A 104 3.65 5.70 12.00
CA ALA A 104 2.85 4.47 11.87
C ALA A 104 1.79 4.57 10.76
N VAL A 105 1.14 5.74 10.61
CA VAL A 105 0.14 6.00 9.57
C VAL A 105 0.81 6.02 8.19
N TYR A 106 1.93 6.73 8.06
CA TYR A 106 2.64 6.86 6.79
C TYR A 106 3.23 5.54 6.31
N GLN A 107 3.84 4.75 7.22
CA GLN A 107 4.34 3.41 6.91
C GLN A 107 3.22 2.46 6.48
N SER A 108 2.05 2.56 7.13
CA SER A 108 0.88 1.77 6.73
C SER A 108 0.30 2.21 5.39
N LEU A 109 0.34 3.50 5.07
CA LEU A 109 -0.03 4.02 3.75
C LEU A 109 0.87 3.45 2.65
N ILE A 110 2.20 3.42 2.86
CA ILE A 110 3.16 2.80 1.94
C ILE A 110 2.79 1.32 1.73
N LYS A 111 2.66 0.54 2.82
CA LYS A 111 2.32 -0.89 2.75
C LYS A 111 1.00 -1.15 2.03
N LEU A 112 -0.02 -0.35 2.29
CA LEU A 112 -1.33 -0.48 1.66
C LEU A 112 -1.27 -0.14 0.16
N CYS A 113 -0.53 0.90 -0.23
CA CYS A 113 -0.30 1.23 -1.65
C CYS A 113 0.44 0.09 -2.38
N VAL A 114 1.47 -0.49 -1.76
CA VAL A 114 2.19 -1.67 -2.31
C VAL A 114 1.23 -2.84 -2.51
N ASP A 115 0.41 -3.16 -1.50
CA ASP A 115 -0.56 -4.26 -1.58
C ASP A 115 -1.59 -4.04 -2.69
N ILE A 116 -2.18 -2.84 -2.77
CA ILE A 116 -3.14 -2.48 -3.83
C ILE A 116 -2.50 -2.63 -5.22
N CYS A 117 -1.28 -2.12 -5.39
CA CYS A 117 -0.54 -2.22 -6.65
C CYS A 117 -0.26 -3.68 -7.01
N LYS A 118 0.29 -4.49 -6.08
CA LYS A 118 0.59 -5.92 -6.30
C LYS A 118 -0.66 -6.71 -6.72
N ARG A 119 -1.78 -6.55 -5.99
CA ARG A 119 -3.05 -7.21 -6.32
C ARG A 119 -3.65 -6.74 -7.64
N GLY A 120 -3.35 -5.49 -8.04
CA GLY A 120 -3.73 -4.91 -9.33
C GLY A 120 -2.79 -5.24 -10.48
N GLY A 121 -1.75 -6.06 -10.27
CA GLY A 121 -0.74 -6.36 -11.30
C GLY A 121 0.09 -5.14 -11.70
N LYS A 122 0.24 -4.16 -10.79
CA LYS A 122 0.99 -2.92 -11.06
C LYS A 122 2.42 -3.06 -10.58
N THR A 123 3.36 -2.57 -11.40
CA THR A 123 4.80 -2.56 -11.10
C THR A 123 5.32 -1.16 -10.76
N LYS A 124 4.47 -0.12 -10.96
CA LYS A 124 4.83 1.27 -10.70
C LYS A 124 3.68 2.03 -10.08
N LEU A 125 3.99 2.88 -9.10
CA LEU A 125 3.13 3.95 -8.63
C LEU A 125 3.71 5.30 -9.08
N LEU A 126 2.90 6.12 -9.75
CA LEU A 126 3.36 7.36 -10.35
C LEU A 126 2.76 8.58 -9.61
N TRP A 127 3.60 9.57 -9.35
CA TRP A 127 3.19 10.92 -8.98
C TRP A 127 3.65 11.90 -10.05
N LEU A 128 2.72 12.45 -10.85
CA LEU A 128 3.07 13.36 -11.94
C LEU A 128 3.15 14.83 -11.51
N GLY A 129 2.76 15.15 -10.27
CA GLY A 129 2.91 16.45 -9.63
C GLY A 129 2.00 17.57 -10.14
N ASP A 130 1.35 17.39 -11.27
CA ASP A 130 0.49 18.38 -11.94
C ASP A 130 -0.91 17.82 -12.23
N LYS A 131 -1.95 18.61 -11.95
CA LYS A 131 -3.35 18.22 -12.13
C LYS A 131 -3.67 17.92 -13.60
N ALA A 132 -3.35 18.85 -14.52
CA ALA A 132 -3.74 18.73 -15.93
C ALA A 132 -3.02 17.54 -16.56
N LYS A 133 -1.70 17.42 -16.30
CA LYS A 133 -0.88 16.29 -16.75
C LYS A 133 -1.43 14.96 -16.22
N THR A 134 -1.78 14.88 -14.95
CA THR A 134 -2.27 13.63 -14.32
C THR A 134 -3.64 13.23 -14.85
N LEU A 135 -4.56 14.18 -15.01
CA LEU A 135 -5.92 13.88 -15.45
C LEU A 135 -6.01 13.53 -16.94
N SER A 136 -5.07 14.02 -17.76
CA SER A 136 -4.95 13.66 -19.18
C SER A 136 -4.10 12.40 -19.41
N TYR A 137 -3.39 11.91 -18.39
CA TYR A 137 -2.54 10.74 -18.48
C TYR A 137 -3.35 9.45 -18.59
N SER A 138 -2.98 8.60 -19.54
CA SER A 138 -3.52 7.24 -19.67
C SER A 138 -2.48 6.25 -19.15
N PRO A 139 -2.64 5.72 -17.91
CA PRO A 139 -1.69 4.79 -17.33
C PRO A 139 -1.55 3.52 -18.18
N ALA A 140 -0.31 3.03 -18.31
CA ALA A 140 -0.07 1.71 -18.87
C ALA A 140 -0.69 0.61 -17.97
N PRO A 141 -0.91 -0.61 -18.49
CA PRO A 141 -1.55 -1.69 -17.69
C PRO A 141 -0.85 -1.98 -16.37
N ASP A 142 0.46 -1.79 -16.29
CA ASP A 142 1.30 -2.02 -15.13
C ASP A 142 1.53 -0.76 -14.26
N GLU A 143 0.88 0.36 -14.56
CA GLU A 143 1.01 1.61 -13.83
C GLU A 143 -0.23 1.92 -12.99
N MET A 144 0.02 2.49 -11.80
CA MET A 144 -0.97 3.10 -10.90
C MET A 144 -0.60 4.57 -10.72
N VAL A 145 -1.59 5.46 -10.63
CA VAL A 145 -1.34 6.91 -10.55
C VAL A 145 -1.94 7.49 -9.27
N LEU A 146 -1.17 8.32 -8.57
CA LEU A 146 -1.68 9.10 -7.43
C LEU A 146 -2.49 10.30 -7.91
N THR A 147 -3.64 10.52 -7.27
CA THR A 147 -4.46 11.73 -7.39
C THR A 147 -4.77 12.27 -6.00
N VAL A 148 -5.23 13.52 -5.92
CA VAL A 148 -5.51 14.18 -4.63
C VAL A 148 -6.82 14.95 -4.65
N HIS A 149 -7.48 15.02 -3.51
CA HIS A 149 -8.80 15.67 -3.35
C HIS A 149 -8.78 17.14 -3.75
N ARG A 150 -7.73 17.90 -3.41
CA ARG A 150 -7.59 19.33 -3.75
C ARG A 150 -7.64 19.63 -5.25
N TRP A 151 -7.48 18.63 -6.10
CA TRP A 151 -7.64 18.79 -7.54
C TRP A 151 -9.09 18.79 -8.01
N PHE A 152 -10.01 18.27 -7.23
CA PHE A 152 -11.42 18.09 -7.59
C PHE A 152 -12.37 19.00 -6.83
N ALA A 153 -11.94 19.55 -5.69
CA ALA A 153 -12.72 20.46 -4.88
C ALA A 153 -11.81 21.50 -4.19
N ASN A 154 -12.39 22.61 -3.74
CA ASN A 154 -11.66 23.60 -2.94
C ASN A 154 -11.46 23.06 -1.51
N LYS A 155 -10.43 22.23 -1.35
CA LYS A 155 -10.05 21.55 -0.11
C LYS A 155 -8.54 21.58 0.05
N SER A 156 -8.05 21.64 1.29
CA SER A 156 -6.60 21.48 1.58
C SER A 156 -6.13 20.02 1.56
N CYS A 157 -7.06 19.05 1.66
CA CYS A 157 -6.73 17.61 1.61
C CYS A 157 -5.88 17.25 0.35
N PRO A 158 -4.79 16.49 0.50
CA PRO A 158 -4.38 15.67 1.64
C PRO A 158 -3.50 16.38 2.69
N GLY A 159 -3.51 17.71 2.75
CA GLY A 159 -2.61 18.53 3.56
C GLY A 159 -1.24 18.71 2.92
N ASP A 160 -0.53 19.77 3.29
CA ASP A 160 0.77 20.06 2.69
C ASP A 160 1.85 19.08 3.15
N TRP A 161 1.67 18.49 4.33
CA TRP A 161 2.57 17.46 4.83
C TRP A 161 2.62 16.23 3.90
N LEU A 162 1.46 15.67 3.56
CA LEU A 162 1.42 14.50 2.65
C LEU A 162 1.65 14.92 1.20
N TYR A 163 1.11 16.08 0.77
CA TYR A 163 1.26 16.54 -0.61
C TYR A 163 2.72 16.66 -1.03
N SER A 164 3.59 17.23 -0.15
CA SER A 164 5.03 17.35 -0.41
C SER A 164 5.76 16.00 -0.44
N ARG A 165 5.16 14.94 0.09
CA ARG A 165 5.75 13.59 0.18
C ARG A 165 5.21 12.60 -0.86
N LEU A 166 4.27 13.00 -1.71
CA LEU A 166 3.66 12.08 -2.69
C LEU A 166 4.67 11.56 -3.73
N GLY A 167 5.69 12.36 -4.08
CA GLY A 167 6.79 11.90 -4.93
C GLY A 167 7.58 10.77 -4.26
N ALA A 168 8.06 11.01 -3.04
CA ALA A 168 8.77 10.00 -2.25
C ALA A 168 7.91 8.75 -1.96
N LEU A 169 6.60 8.94 -1.68
CA LEU A 169 5.66 7.82 -1.53
C LEU A 169 5.63 6.96 -2.79
N ALA A 170 5.50 7.58 -3.97
CA ALA A 170 5.44 6.87 -5.24
C ALA A 170 6.74 6.12 -5.55
N GLU A 171 7.89 6.73 -5.30
CA GLU A 171 9.22 6.13 -5.45
C GLU A 171 9.38 4.93 -4.52
N THR A 172 9.14 5.09 -3.20
CA THR A 172 9.26 4.02 -2.20
C THR A 172 8.34 2.84 -2.54
N VAL A 173 7.08 3.11 -2.91
CA VAL A 173 6.15 2.04 -3.32
C VAL A 173 6.66 1.31 -4.56
N THR A 174 7.19 2.03 -5.56
CA THR A 174 7.73 1.43 -6.79
C THR A 174 8.96 0.57 -6.50
N GLU A 175 9.84 1.00 -5.60
CA GLU A 175 10.97 0.20 -5.12
C GLU A 175 10.50 -1.12 -4.50
N HIS A 176 9.52 -1.07 -3.57
CA HIS A 176 8.93 -2.29 -2.97
C HIS A 176 8.19 -3.18 -3.97
N LEU A 177 7.69 -2.63 -5.07
CA LEU A 177 7.10 -3.42 -6.16
C LEU A 177 8.16 -4.13 -7.01
N ALA A 178 9.35 -3.55 -7.13
CA ALA A 178 10.48 -4.15 -7.83
C ALA A 178 11.20 -5.24 -7.00
N GLU A 179 11.01 -5.25 -5.67
CA GLU A 179 11.58 -6.27 -4.80
C GLU A 179 11.06 -7.66 -5.16
N LYS A 180 11.96 -8.56 -5.48
CA LYS A 180 11.60 -9.99 -5.60
C LYS A 180 11.22 -10.53 -4.22
N PRO A 181 10.18 -11.38 -4.12
CA PRO A 181 9.91 -12.11 -2.89
C PRO A 181 11.16 -12.84 -2.42
N LEU A 182 11.40 -12.87 -1.11
CA LEU A 182 12.49 -13.66 -0.55
C LEU A 182 12.25 -15.15 -0.86
N ASP A 183 13.28 -15.83 -1.35
CA ASP A 183 13.25 -17.25 -1.67
C ASP A 183 13.72 -18.08 -0.46
N ASN A 184 12.91 -18.01 0.63
CA ASN A 184 13.21 -18.60 1.94
C ASN A 184 12.31 -19.81 2.29
N ILE A 185 11.43 -20.22 1.39
CA ILE A 185 10.51 -21.34 1.65
C ILE A 185 11.13 -22.61 1.01
N ALA A 186 11.70 -23.47 1.85
CA ALA A 186 12.24 -24.73 1.41
C ALA A 186 11.14 -25.69 0.94
N ALA A 187 11.38 -26.43 -0.13
CA ALA A 187 10.53 -27.53 -0.55
C ALA A 187 10.50 -28.62 0.55
N ASP A 188 9.43 -29.41 0.61
CA ASP A 188 9.20 -30.41 1.68
C ASP A 188 10.38 -31.40 1.80
N TRP A 189 10.92 -31.86 0.67
CA TRP A 189 12.04 -32.80 0.65
C TRP A 189 13.38 -32.25 1.18
N SER A 190 13.55 -30.93 1.21
CA SER A 190 14.82 -30.28 1.60
C SER A 190 14.71 -29.50 2.92
N ARG A 191 13.50 -29.41 3.50
CA ARG A 191 13.20 -28.52 4.65
C ARG A 191 14.13 -28.76 5.84
N ASP A 192 14.33 -30.01 6.23
CA ASP A 192 15.17 -30.34 7.40
C ASP A 192 16.64 -30.03 7.14
N ALA A 193 17.13 -30.29 5.94
CA ALA A 193 18.50 -29.98 5.54
C ALA A 193 18.75 -28.46 5.50
N VAL A 194 17.79 -27.70 4.96
CA VAL A 194 17.86 -26.22 4.92
C VAL A 194 17.86 -25.66 6.33
N ASN A 195 16.93 -26.09 7.19
CA ASN A 195 16.86 -25.65 8.58
C ASN A 195 18.16 -25.93 9.34
N TRP A 196 18.70 -27.15 9.18
CA TRP A 196 19.98 -27.53 9.76
C TRP A 196 21.11 -26.62 9.27
N ALA A 197 21.22 -26.37 7.95
CA ALA A 197 22.30 -25.57 7.38
C ALA A 197 22.22 -24.09 7.83
N VAL A 198 21.00 -23.55 7.99
CA VAL A 198 20.77 -22.18 8.51
C VAL A 198 21.16 -22.12 10.00
N GLN A 199 20.69 -23.07 10.82
CA GLN A 199 21.01 -23.13 12.25
C GLN A 199 22.53 -23.25 12.51
N LYS A 200 23.22 -23.99 11.66
CA LYS A 200 24.67 -24.15 11.69
C LYS A 200 25.42 -22.96 11.06
N GLY A 201 24.72 -21.96 10.53
CA GLY A 201 25.34 -20.81 9.87
C GLY A 201 26.11 -21.14 8.58
N ILE A 202 25.92 -22.35 8.03
CA ILE A 202 26.50 -22.79 6.77
C ILE A 202 25.82 -22.04 5.60
N LEU A 203 24.47 -22.06 5.58
CA LEU A 203 23.66 -21.31 4.65
C LEU A 203 23.28 -19.98 5.29
N LYS A 204 23.62 -18.88 4.65
CA LYS A 204 23.24 -17.52 5.05
C LYS A 204 22.60 -16.81 3.86
N GLY A 205 21.59 -15.97 4.13
CA GLY A 205 20.99 -15.12 3.12
C GLY A 205 21.91 -13.98 2.66
N ASP A 206 21.46 -13.28 1.63
CA ASP A 206 22.05 -12.02 1.18
C ASP A 206 21.79 -10.90 2.23
N GLU A 207 22.14 -9.65 1.90
CA GLU A 207 21.94 -8.48 2.78
C GLU A 207 20.47 -8.24 3.17
N ARG A 208 19.50 -8.76 2.41
CA ARG A 208 18.06 -8.73 2.70
C ARG A 208 17.59 -9.95 3.48
N GLY A 209 18.47 -10.93 3.75
CA GLY A 209 18.13 -12.20 4.36
C GLY A 209 17.50 -13.20 3.39
N ASP A 210 17.64 -13.02 2.07
CA ASP A 210 17.16 -13.95 1.05
C ASP A 210 18.13 -15.14 0.94
N LEU A 211 17.64 -16.33 1.26
CA LEU A 211 18.42 -17.57 1.20
C LEU A 211 18.65 -18.07 -0.22
N LEU A 212 17.91 -17.57 -1.21
CA LEU A 212 18.01 -17.93 -2.63
C LEU A 212 17.93 -19.45 -2.88
N LEU A 213 17.00 -20.13 -2.20
CA LEU A 213 16.93 -21.60 -2.13
C LEU A 213 16.70 -22.29 -3.48
N HIS A 214 16.03 -21.63 -4.42
CA HIS A 214 15.74 -22.16 -5.75
C HIS A 214 16.62 -21.53 -6.85
N SER A 215 17.64 -20.75 -6.46
CA SER A 215 18.60 -20.17 -7.38
C SER A 215 19.81 -21.07 -7.57
N PRO A 216 20.47 -21.07 -8.75
CA PRO A 216 21.73 -21.79 -8.94
C PRO A 216 22.81 -21.31 -7.96
N VAL A 217 23.54 -22.23 -7.35
CA VAL A 217 24.69 -21.90 -6.50
C VAL A 217 25.94 -21.65 -7.37
N THR A 218 26.67 -20.57 -7.09
CA THR A 218 27.95 -20.32 -7.71
C THR A 218 29.05 -21.19 -7.08
N ARG A 219 30.17 -21.40 -7.81
CA ARG A 219 31.33 -22.09 -7.24
C ARG A 219 31.89 -21.38 -6.00
N GLU A 220 31.89 -20.05 -5.99
CA GLU A 220 32.33 -19.26 -4.84
C GLU A 220 31.40 -19.45 -3.62
N GLN A 221 30.08 -19.41 -3.83
CA GLN A 221 29.14 -19.70 -2.76
C GLN A 221 29.29 -21.10 -2.19
N LEU A 222 29.52 -22.10 -3.05
CA LEU A 222 29.78 -23.48 -2.61
C LEU A 222 31.06 -23.56 -1.77
N CYS A 223 32.17 -22.93 -2.20
CA CYS A 223 33.41 -22.88 -1.41
C CYS A 223 33.20 -22.26 -0.03
N VAL A 224 32.47 -21.16 0.04
CA VAL A 224 32.15 -20.49 1.32
C VAL A 224 31.29 -21.39 2.25
N MET A 225 30.30 -22.09 1.69
CA MET A 225 29.49 -23.04 2.46
C MET A 225 30.33 -24.24 2.99
N LEU A 226 31.21 -24.79 2.15
CA LEU A 226 32.11 -25.89 2.55
C LEU A 226 33.10 -25.44 3.65
N MET A 227 33.67 -24.24 3.53
CA MET A 227 34.52 -23.65 4.56
C MET A 227 33.80 -23.55 5.89
N ARG A 228 32.60 -22.95 5.91
CA ARG A 228 31.77 -22.81 7.12
C ARG A 228 31.36 -24.16 7.71
N TYR A 229 31.18 -25.18 6.89
CA TYR A 229 30.93 -26.56 7.35
C TYR A 229 32.15 -27.16 8.04
N ALA A 230 33.35 -26.94 7.48
CA ALA A 230 34.60 -27.47 8.05
C ALA A 230 35.02 -26.78 9.38
N GLU A 231 34.49 -25.60 9.68
CA GLU A 231 34.74 -24.83 10.90
C GLU A 231 33.77 -25.19 12.05
N GLN A 232 32.82 -26.15 11.88
CA GLN A 232 31.91 -26.62 12.91
C GLN A 232 32.64 -27.59 13.87
#